data_3f8db03fbbef7c8ae1e3dd30a9847a59
#
_entry.id   3f8db03fbbef7c8ae1e3dd30a9847a59
#
_cell.length_a   1.000
_cell.length_b   1.000
_cell.length_c   1.000
_cell.angle_alpha   90.00
_cell.angle_beta   90.00
_cell.angle_gamma   90.00
#
_symmetry.space_group_name_H-M   'P 1'
#
loop_
_entity.id
_entity.type
_entity.pdbx_description
1 polymer ?
#
loop_
_entity_poly.entity_id
_entity_poly.type
_entity_poly.pdbx_seq_one_letter_code
_entity_poly.pdbx_strand_id
1 'polypeptide(L)'
;MTNRRLFVAALALAAAVLAGAGALRAQTIQRGLYVSALTDAGAPIPDLGPADFVVREDNMAREVLKVEPAIEAMQIAVLVDTSQAARDQIAHVRTALPAFVKTLTTGEVRNEVAIIAIGERPTVFTNYTFSQAELQKGIDRIWSVQGSGTYLLDGIIETSQGFKKRGAGRPVIVALLSEGPELSNRQHDQVLEPLRAGHVAFHVITMGHPSSSLSEEARERNRVLDEAPRATGGRREELLTSMALGAKLTQLADELTHQYKVTYAHPPSLIPPERVTVAAARPGVTARGTLIKEDKGRP
;
A
#
# COMPACT_ATOMS: atom_id res chain seq x y z
N MET A 1 -7.35 -67.82 29.83
CA MET A 1 -7.02 -67.27 28.50
C MET A 1 -7.74 -65.93 28.18
N THR A 2 -8.74 -65.54 28.93
CA THR A 2 -9.62 -64.38 28.69
C THR A 2 -8.95 -63.01 29.02
N ASN A 3 -8.14 -62.94 30.08
CA ASN A 3 -7.53 -61.68 30.54
C ASN A 3 -6.44 -61.10 29.62
N ARG A 4 -5.76 -61.97 28.85
CA ARG A 4 -4.69 -61.52 27.92
C ARG A 4 -5.26 -60.83 26.68
N ARG A 5 -6.47 -61.22 26.24
CA ARG A 5 -7.16 -60.60 25.09
C ARG A 5 -7.74 -59.24 25.46
N LEU A 6 -8.20 -59.04 26.68
CA LEU A 6 -8.69 -57.78 27.19
C LEU A 6 -7.56 -56.75 27.37
N PHE A 7 -6.37 -57.19 27.80
CA PHE A 7 -5.19 -56.32 27.94
C PHE A 7 -4.66 -55.84 26.57
N VAL A 8 -4.64 -56.71 25.56
CA VAL A 8 -4.20 -56.33 24.20
C VAL A 8 -5.22 -55.39 23.57
N ALA A 9 -6.52 -55.57 23.75
CA ALA A 9 -7.55 -54.68 23.27
C ALA A 9 -7.49 -53.30 23.94
N ALA A 10 -7.23 -53.22 25.24
CA ALA A 10 -7.06 -51.97 25.96
C ALA A 10 -5.81 -51.18 25.52
N LEU A 11 -4.70 -51.88 25.23
CA LEU A 11 -3.47 -51.25 24.72
C LEU A 11 -3.66 -50.73 23.30
N ALA A 12 -4.38 -51.44 22.43
CA ALA A 12 -4.68 -51.02 21.07
C ALA A 12 -5.62 -49.79 21.05
N LEU A 13 -6.59 -49.72 21.96
CA LEU A 13 -7.46 -48.57 22.10
C LEU A 13 -6.73 -47.33 22.60
N ALA A 14 -5.82 -47.48 23.56
CA ALA A 14 -4.98 -46.42 24.08
C ALA A 14 -4.01 -45.88 22.99
N ALA A 15 -3.44 -46.76 22.16
CA ALA A 15 -2.57 -46.38 21.06
C ALA A 15 -3.36 -45.63 19.93
N ALA A 16 -4.61 -46.01 19.67
CA ALA A 16 -5.48 -45.33 18.70
C ALA A 16 -5.90 -43.93 19.18
N VAL A 17 -6.12 -43.73 20.48
CA VAL A 17 -6.45 -42.43 21.08
C VAL A 17 -5.23 -41.51 21.09
N LEU A 18 -4.02 -42.03 21.34
CA LEU A 18 -2.78 -41.26 21.24
C LEU A 18 -2.41 -40.91 19.81
N ALA A 19 -2.69 -41.76 18.81
CA ALA A 19 -2.48 -41.46 17.40
C ALA A 19 -3.52 -40.44 16.86
N GLY A 20 -4.74 -40.42 17.42
CA GLY A 20 -5.78 -39.45 17.07
C GLY A 20 -5.54 -38.02 17.62
N ALA A 21 -4.82 -37.91 18.76
CA ALA A 21 -4.52 -36.62 19.37
C ALA A 21 -3.43 -35.80 18.62
N GLY A 22 -2.66 -36.47 17.75
CA GLY A 22 -1.62 -35.81 16.94
C GLY A 22 -2.12 -35.14 15.64
N ALA A 23 -3.38 -35.33 15.26
CA ALA A 23 -3.91 -34.90 13.93
C ALA A 23 -4.75 -33.63 13.96
N LEU A 24 -5.00 -33.01 15.10
CA LEU A 24 -5.56 -31.66 15.19
C LEU A 24 -4.44 -30.61 15.01
N ARG A 25 -3.74 -30.65 13.86
CA ARG A 25 -3.08 -29.45 13.36
C ARG A 25 -4.20 -28.48 13.05
N ALA A 26 -4.45 -27.53 13.95
CA ALA A 26 -5.24 -26.36 13.61
C ALA A 26 -4.69 -25.84 12.28
N GLN A 27 -5.50 -25.84 11.23
CA GLN A 27 -5.10 -25.28 9.94
C GLN A 27 -4.85 -23.79 10.19
N THR A 28 -3.58 -23.46 10.37
CA THR A 28 -3.16 -22.07 10.53
C THR A 28 -3.44 -21.36 9.22
N ILE A 29 -4.35 -20.43 9.24
CA ILE A 29 -4.64 -19.58 8.07
C ILE A 29 -3.38 -18.72 7.87
N GLN A 30 -2.92 -18.63 6.64
CA GLN A 30 -1.78 -17.78 6.29
C GLN A 30 -2.30 -16.48 5.71
N ARG A 31 -1.76 -15.36 6.19
CA ARG A 31 -2.01 -14.02 5.64
C ARG A 31 -0.70 -13.39 5.22
N GLY A 32 -0.79 -12.42 4.31
CA GLY A 32 0.38 -11.75 3.77
C GLY A 32 0.33 -10.24 3.88
N LEU A 33 1.53 -9.65 3.88
CA LEU A 33 1.78 -8.22 3.81
C LEU A 33 2.83 -7.95 2.73
N TYR A 34 2.64 -6.90 1.92
CA TYR A 34 3.75 -6.29 1.19
C TYR A 34 4.42 -5.28 2.12
N VAL A 35 5.70 -5.47 2.38
CA VAL A 35 6.44 -4.72 3.40
C VAL A 35 7.62 -3.98 2.79
N SER A 36 7.68 -2.67 2.99
CA SER A 36 8.87 -1.86 2.79
C SER A 36 9.73 -1.91 4.06
N ALA A 37 11.00 -2.27 3.94
CA ALA A 37 11.99 -2.22 5.03
C ALA A 37 13.14 -1.30 4.63
N LEU A 38 13.29 -0.20 5.33
CA LEU A 38 14.16 0.91 4.95
C LEU A 38 15.12 1.30 6.07
N THR A 39 16.30 1.75 5.69
CA THR A 39 17.21 2.46 6.59
C THR A 39 16.63 3.82 6.99
N ASP A 40 17.22 4.49 7.99
CA ASP A 40 16.86 5.86 8.36
C ASP A 40 17.07 6.86 7.20
N ALA A 41 17.98 6.57 6.27
CA ALA A 41 18.17 7.33 5.04
C ALA A 41 17.12 7.01 3.96
N GLY A 42 16.24 6.04 4.19
CA GLY A 42 15.14 5.62 3.29
C GLY A 42 15.60 4.70 2.15
N ALA A 43 16.78 4.09 2.25
CA ALA A 43 17.21 3.07 1.29
C ALA A 43 16.66 1.69 1.67
N PRO A 44 16.18 0.87 0.70
CA PRO A 44 15.77 -0.50 0.94
C PRO A 44 16.89 -1.36 1.53
N ILE A 45 16.54 -2.25 2.45
CA ILE A 45 17.48 -3.18 3.08
C ILE A 45 17.29 -4.55 2.45
N PRO A 46 18.32 -5.14 1.84
CA PRO A 46 18.26 -6.48 1.26
C PRO A 46 18.38 -7.59 2.32
N ASP A 47 18.11 -8.83 1.92
CA ASP A 47 18.40 -10.07 2.64
C ASP A 47 17.79 -10.16 4.06
N LEU A 48 16.54 -9.71 4.20
CA LEU A 48 15.79 -9.86 5.44
C LEU A 48 15.03 -11.18 5.48
N GLY A 49 14.99 -11.79 6.67
CA GLY A 49 14.30 -13.05 6.96
C GLY A 49 13.16 -12.91 7.99
N PRO A 50 12.51 -14.03 8.35
CA PRO A 50 11.39 -14.02 9.29
C PRO A 50 11.70 -13.39 10.65
N ALA A 51 12.91 -13.57 11.16
CA ALA A 51 13.34 -13.02 12.44
C ALA A 51 13.50 -11.47 12.44
N ASP A 52 13.53 -10.85 11.26
CA ASP A 52 13.71 -9.41 11.11
C ASP A 52 12.40 -8.62 11.18
N PHE A 53 11.26 -9.32 11.22
CA PHE A 53 9.93 -8.69 11.23
C PHE A 53 9.10 -9.11 12.43
N VAL A 54 8.36 -8.16 12.98
CA VAL A 54 7.35 -8.37 14.01
C VAL A 54 6.01 -7.96 13.46
N VAL A 55 5.12 -8.94 13.23
CA VAL A 55 3.74 -8.71 12.79
C VAL A 55 2.82 -8.76 14.00
N ARG A 56 1.88 -7.82 14.09
CA ARG A 56 0.86 -7.80 15.15
C ARG A 56 -0.52 -7.59 14.55
N GLU A 57 -1.49 -8.37 15.02
CA GLU A 57 -2.92 -8.16 14.81
C GLU A 57 -3.53 -7.72 16.14
N ASP A 58 -4.16 -6.53 16.18
CA ASP A 58 -4.74 -5.94 17.39
C ASP A 58 -3.79 -6.00 18.59
N ASN A 59 -2.53 -5.64 18.37
CA ASN A 59 -1.40 -5.70 19.30
C ASN A 59 -0.91 -7.12 19.69
N MET A 60 -1.57 -8.19 19.27
CA MET A 60 -1.12 -9.57 19.49
C MET A 60 -0.06 -9.95 18.45
N ALA A 61 1.13 -10.36 18.91
CA ALA A 61 2.19 -10.80 18.02
C ALA A 61 1.78 -12.07 17.27
N ARG A 62 2.13 -12.13 15.97
CA ARG A 62 1.92 -13.27 15.08
C ARG A 62 3.25 -13.83 14.61
N GLU A 63 3.30 -15.14 14.47
CA GLU A 63 4.48 -15.81 13.93
C GLU A 63 4.66 -15.48 12.45
N VAL A 64 5.85 -14.98 12.09
CA VAL A 64 6.23 -14.77 10.69
C VAL A 64 6.76 -16.09 10.13
N LEU A 65 6.06 -16.62 9.14
CA LEU A 65 6.33 -17.93 8.57
C LEU A 65 7.34 -17.87 7.41
N LYS A 66 7.22 -16.82 6.58
CA LYS A 66 8.02 -16.68 5.35
C LYS A 66 8.23 -15.22 5.01
N VAL A 67 9.43 -14.91 4.50
CA VAL A 67 9.78 -13.61 3.91
C VAL A 67 10.46 -13.87 2.57
N GLU A 68 9.98 -13.21 1.53
CA GLU A 68 10.51 -13.33 0.17
C GLU A 68 10.38 -11.99 -0.56
N PRO A 69 11.18 -11.71 -1.61
CA PRO A 69 10.98 -10.55 -2.44
C PRO A 69 9.56 -10.53 -3.04
N ALA A 70 8.92 -9.37 -3.07
CA ALA A 70 7.59 -9.21 -3.66
C ALA A 70 7.71 -9.11 -5.18
N ILE A 71 7.31 -10.17 -5.89
CA ILE A 71 7.40 -10.29 -7.36
C ILE A 71 6.06 -10.05 -8.08
N GLU A 72 4.99 -9.81 -7.34
CA GLU A 72 3.68 -9.53 -7.93
C GLU A 72 3.68 -8.12 -8.55
N ALA A 73 3.12 -8.00 -9.75
CA ALA A 73 3.02 -6.73 -10.45
C ALA A 73 2.08 -5.76 -9.74
N MET A 74 2.52 -4.51 -9.61
CA MET A 74 1.72 -3.42 -9.07
C MET A 74 0.87 -2.77 -10.16
N GLN A 75 -0.30 -2.29 -9.74
CA GLN A 75 -1.10 -1.31 -10.47
C GLN A 75 -1.03 0.02 -9.73
N ILE A 76 -0.35 0.98 -10.31
CA ILE A 76 0.03 2.24 -9.67
C ILE A 76 -0.74 3.38 -10.31
N ALA A 77 -1.54 4.10 -9.53
CA ALA A 77 -2.16 5.35 -9.95
C ALA A 77 -1.36 6.54 -9.42
N VAL A 78 -0.86 7.37 -10.31
CA VAL A 78 -0.23 8.65 -9.96
C VAL A 78 -1.29 9.73 -10.06
N LEU A 79 -1.76 10.22 -8.91
CA LEU A 79 -2.67 11.36 -8.82
C LEU A 79 -1.83 12.64 -8.84
N VAL A 80 -2.06 13.50 -9.83
CA VAL A 80 -1.30 14.74 -9.98
C VAL A 80 -2.21 15.92 -9.75
N ASP A 81 -1.86 16.74 -8.78
CA ASP A 81 -2.51 18.03 -8.59
C ASP A 81 -2.23 18.94 -9.80
N THR A 82 -3.30 19.29 -10.51
CA THR A 82 -3.29 20.22 -11.63
C THR A 82 -4.10 21.48 -11.33
N SER A 83 -4.36 21.75 -10.06
CA SER A 83 -5.03 22.97 -9.61
C SER A 83 -4.19 24.23 -9.89
N GLN A 84 -4.80 25.39 -9.72
CA GLN A 84 -4.09 26.65 -9.84
C GLN A 84 -2.90 26.74 -8.85
N ALA A 85 -3.02 26.17 -7.68
CA ALA A 85 -1.95 26.14 -6.66
C ALA A 85 -0.72 25.34 -7.13
N ALA A 86 -0.90 24.36 -8.01
CA ALA A 86 0.18 23.55 -8.55
C ALA A 86 0.99 24.25 -9.68
N ARG A 87 0.62 25.44 -10.09
CA ARG A 87 1.19 26.11 -11.27
C ARG A 87 2.72 26.13 -11.29
N ASP A 88 3.32 26.51 -10.17
CA ASP A 88 4.78 26.67 -10.07
C ASP A 88 5.50 25.32 -9.91
N GLN A 89 4.77 24.24 -9.52
CA GLN A 89 5.27 22.90 -9.34
C GLN A 89 5.19 22.04 -10.61
N ILE A 90 4.32 22.39 -11.56
CA ILE A 90 4.07 21.59 -12.79
C ILE A 90 5.36 21.27 -13.55
N ALA A 91 6.27 22.24 -13.70
CA ALA A 91 7.52 22.02 -14.43
C ALA A 91 8.38 20.95 -13.74
N HIS A 92 8.45 20.96 -12.40
CA HIS A 92 9.19 19.98 -11.61
C HIS A 92 8.54 18.60 -11.69
N VAL A 93 7.20 18.52 -11.64
CA VAL A 93 6.44 17.28 -11.80
C VAL A 93 6.71 16.65 -13.16
N ARG A 94 6.59 17.42 -14.24
CA ARG A 94 6.86 16.96 -15.61
C ARG A 94 8.31 16.51 -15.82
N THR A 95 9.26 17.12 -15.14
CA THR A 95 10.67 16.72 -15.21
C THR A 95 10.96 15.45 -14.40
N ALA A 96 10.30 15.26 -13.26
CA ALA A 96 10.59 14.15 -12.35
C ALA A 96 9.85 12.84 -12.71
N LEU A 97 8.61 12.93 -13.22
CA LEU A 97 7.76 11.77 -13.51
C LEU A 97 8.35 10.79 -14.54
N PRO A 98 9.01 11.19 -15.64
CA PRO A 98 9.55 10.26 -16.63
C PRO A 98 10.53 9.23 -16.03
N ALA A 99 11.43 9.66 -15.15
CA ALA A 99 12.37 8.77 -14.48
C ALA A 99 11.65 7.82 -13.52
N PHE A 100 10.68 8.34 -12.75
CA PHE A 100 9.87 7.56 -11.82
C PHE A 100 9.09 6.44 -12.54
N VAL A 101 8.31 6.77 -13.56
CA VAL A 101 7.52 5.77 -14.30
C VAL A 101 8.41 4.78 -15.04
N LYS A 102 9.57 5.22 -15.55
CA LYS A 102 10.54 4.33 -16.19
C LYS A 102 11.04 3.27 -15.20
N THR A 103 11.51 3.67 -14.03
CA THR A 103 11.99 2.72 -13.00
C THR A 103 10.93 1.68 -12.65
N LEU A 104 9.68 2.09 -12.48
CA LEU A 104 8.57 1.21 -12.11
C LEU A 104 8.18 0.22 -13.22
N THR A 105 8.33 0.59 -14.49
CA THR A 105 7.76 -0.18 -15.60
C THR A 105 8.79 -0.96 -16.43
N THR A 106 10.11 -0.77 -16.23
CA THR A 106 11.17 -1.41 -17.00
C THR A 106 11.94 -2.49 -16.24
N GLY A 107 11.60 -2.77 -14.97
CA GLY A 107 12.22 -3.85 -14.20
C GLY A 107 11.78 -5.25 -14.64
N GLU A 108 12.23 -6.28 -13.92
CA GLU A 108 11.83 -7.68 -14.13
C GLU A 108 10.31 -7.85 -13.97
N VAL A 109 9.74 -7.13 -12.99
CA VAL A 109 8.29 -7.05 -12.77
C VAL A 109 7.75 -5.85 -13.53
N ARG A 110 6.90 -6.08 -14.53
CA ARG A 110 6.27 -5.01 -15.31
C ARG A 110 5.05 -4.47 -14.59
N ASN A 111 5.24 -3.40 -13.83
CA ASN A 111 4.15 -2.70 -13.19
C ASN A 111 3.39 -1.83 -14.21
N GLU A 112 2.10 -1.70 -14.03
CA GLU A 112 1.26 -0.80 -14.81
C GLU A 112 1.08 0.52 -14.07
N VAL A 113 1.25 1.64 -14.78
CA VAL A 113 1.09 3.00 -14.22
C VAL A 113 -0.02 3.73 -14.95
N ALA A 114 -0.89 4.41 -14.22
CA ALA A 114 -1.86 5.37 -14.75
C ALA A 114 -1.51 6.79 -14.25
N ILE A 115 -1.84 7.80 -15.05
CA ILE A 115 -1.69 9.21 -14.68
C ILE A 115 -3.08 9.83 -14.64
N ILE A 116 -3.44 10.40 -13.50
CA ILE A 116 -4.76 10.94 -13.21
C ILE A 116 -4.59 12.38 -12.69
N ALA A 117 -5.17 13.35 -13.38
CA ALA A 117 -5.20 14.74 -12.92
C ALA A 117 -6.35 14.95 -11.94
N ILE A 118 -6.13 15.77 -10.89
CA ILE A 118 -7.12 16.05 -9.84
C ILE A 118 -7.34 17.55 -9.58
N GLY A 119 -7.06 18.42 -10.56
CA GLY A 119 -7.21 19.87 -10.42
C GLY A 119 -8.63 20.40 -10.68
N GLU A 120 -9.56 19.59 -11.17
CA GLU A 120 -10.98 19.89 -11.30
C GLU A 120 -11.77 18.70 -10.77
N ARG A 121 -12.09 17.75 -11.65
CA ARG A 121 -12.57 16.42 -11.28
C ARG A 121 -11.50 15.39 -11.66
N PRO A 122 -11.45 14.22 -11.01
CA PRO A 122 -10.49 13.19 -11.39
C PRO A 122 -10.60 12.85 -12.88
N THR A 123 -9.51 13.06 -13.62
CA THR A 123 -9.48 12.87 -15.07
C THR A 123 -8.28 12.01 -15.48
N VAL A 124 -8.54 10.89 -16.14
CA VAL A 124 -7.49 9.97 -16.58
C VAL A 124 -6.77 10.56 -17.79
N PHE A 125 -5.48 10.89 -17.64
CA PHE A 125 -4.61 11.33 -18.74
C PHE A 125 -3.98 10.14 -19.45
N THR A 126 -3.60 9.10 -18.69
CA THR A 126 -3.13 7.83 -19.23
C THR A 126 -3.71 6.69 -18.40
N ASN A 127 -4.32 5.70 -19.08
CA ASN A 127 -4.77 4.47 -18.41
C ASN A 127 -3.56 3.62 -17.97
N TYR A 128 -3.82 2.61 -17.16
CA TYR A 128 -2.81 1.67 -16.69
C TYR A 128 -2.08 1.02 -17.86
N THR A 129 -0.80 1.29 -17.95
CA THR A 129 0.08 0.80 -19.01
C THR A 129 1.53 0.73 -18.52
N PHE A 130 2.34 -0.08 -19.15
CA PHE A 130 3.81 -0.06 -19.01
C PHE A 130 4.51 0.61 -20.20
N SER A 131 3.74 1.14 -21.15
CA SER A 131 4.26 1.82 -22.36
C SER A 131 4.82 3.20 -22.00
N GLN A 132 6.13 3.36 -22.10
CA GLN A 132 6.82 4.64 -21.86
C GLN A 132 6.27 5.76 -22.74
N ALA A 133 5.94 5.44 -24.01
CA ALA A 133 5.41 6.42 -24.95
C ALA A 133 4.01 6.94 -24.56
N GLU A 134 3.15 6.05 -24.05
CA GLU A 134 1.82 6.45 -23.56
C GLU A 134 1.91 7.25 -22.27
N LEU A 135 2.78 6.83 -21.35
CA LEU A 135 3.04 7.53 -20.10
C LEU A 135 3.59 8.93 -20.36
N GLN A 136 4.55 9.06 -21.30
CA GLN A 136 5.09 10.38 -21.68
C GLN A 136 4.02 11.29 -22.25
N LYS A 137 3.15 10.79 -23.13
CA LYS A 137 2.00 11.58 -23.65
C LYS A 137 1.08 12.07 -22.53
N GLY A 138 0.84 11.24 -21.51
CA GLY A 138 0.07 11.66 -20.33
C GLY A 138 0.77 12.72 -19.50
N ILE A 139 2.08 12.58 -19.29
CA ILE A 139 2.90 13.55 -18.58
C ILE A 139 2.91 14.90 -19.31
N ASP A 140 2.99 14.89 -20.64
CA ASP A 140 2.98 16.10 -21.45
C ASP A 140 1.65 16.88 -21.36
N ARG A 141 0.57 16.23 -20.96
CA ARG A 141 -0.75 16.84 -20.73
C ARG A 141 -0.90 17.48 -19.35
N ILE A 142 0.07 17.36 -18.47
CA ILE A 142 0.01 17.93 -17.11
C ILE A 142 0.22 19.45 -17.21
N TRP A 143 -0.84 20.21 -16.98
CA TRP A 143 -0.86 21.66 -16.90
C TRP A 143 -1.77 22.12 -15.78
N SER A 144 -1.47 23.26 -15.14
CA SER A 144 -2.35 23.83 -14.13
C SER A 144 -3.58 24.45 -14.77
N VAL A 145 -4.74 24.19 -14.16
CA VAL A 145 -6.02 24.78 -14.55
C VAL A 145 -6.25 26.03 -13.73
N GLN A 146 -6.41 27.15 -14.42
CA GLN A 146 -6.62 28.44 -13.77
C GLN A 146 -7.98 28.50 -13.08
N GLY A 147 -8.03 29.05 -11.88
CA GLY A 147 -9.28 29.19 -11.11
C GLY A 147 -9.77 27.90 -10.45
N SER A 148 -9.03 26.77 -10.57
CA SER A 148 -9.40 25.48 -9.99
C SER A 148 -8.77 25.24 -8.61
N GLY A 149 -9.34 24.28 -7.86
CA GLY A 149 -8.78 23.69 -6.64
C GLY A 149 -8.54 22.20 -6.82
N THR A 150 -8.15 21.53 -5.77
CA THR A 150 -7.82 20.09 -5.80
C THR A 150 -9.06 19.25 -5.46
N TYR A 151 -9.25 18.14 -6.18
CA TYR A 151 -10.25 17.11 -5.89
C TYR A 151 -9.55 15.81 -5.47
N LEU A 152 -8.71 15.89 -4.43
CA LEU A 152 -7.92 14.76 -3.96
C LEU A 152 -8.80 13.65 -3.40
N LEU A 153 -9.76 13.99 -2.52
CA LEU A 153 -10.55 13.00 -1.81
C LEU A 153 -11.43 12.20 -2.79
N ASP A 154 -12.04 12.88 -3.78
CA ASP A 154 -12.75 12.21 -4.87
C ASP A 154 -11.79 11.35 -5.71
N GLY A 155 -10.60 11.85 -6.02
CA GLY A 155 -9.57 11.12 -6.76
C GLY A 155 -9.16 9.81 -6.10
N ILE A 156 -8.99 9.81 -4.78
CA ILE A 156 -8.66 8.59 -4.00
C ILE A 156 -9.82 7.60 -4.05
N ILE A 157 -11.05 8.06 -3.83
CA ILE A 157 -12.25 7.20 -3.83
C ILE A 157 -12.44 6.54 -5.20
N GLU A 158 -12.45 7.34 -6.28
CA GLU A 158 -12.67 6.85 -7.65
C GLU A 158 -11.57 5.88 -8.08
N THR A 159 -10.31 6.19 -7.74
CA THR A 159 -9.16 5.32 -8.04
C THR A 159 -9.26 4.00 -7.29
N SER A 160 -9.59 4.01 -5.99
CA SER A 160 -9.78 2.80 -5.18
C SER A 160 -10.91 1.92 -5.70
N GLN A 161 -12.03 2.52 -6.13
CA GLN A 161 -13.13 1.82 -6.79
C GLN A 161 -12.69 1.25 -8.14
N GLY A 162 -11.86 1.97 -8.89
CA GLY A 162 -11.26 1.52 -10.14
C GLY A 162 -10.40 0.27 -9.94
N PHE A 163 -9.55 0.23 -8.93
CA PHE A 163 -8.76 -0.94 -8.55
C PHE A 163 -9.64 -2.15 -8.21
N LYS A 164 -10.71 -1.94 -7.44
CA LYS A 164 -11.66 -3.01 -7.10
C LYS A 164 -12.32 -3.59 -8.35
N LYS A 165 -12.77 -2.74 -9.30
CA LYS A 165 -13.37 -3.18 -10.57
C LYS A 165 -12.41 -3.97 -11.44
N ARG A 166 -11.12 -3.61 -11.44
CA ARG A 166 -10.05 -4.29 -12.19
C ARG A 166 -9.58 -5.59 -11.53
N GLY A 167 -9.91 -5.81 -10.27
CA GLY A 167 -9.36 -6.93 -9.50
C GLY A 167 -7.86 -6.76 -9.21
N ALA A 168 -7.40 -5.52 -9.00
CA ALA A 168 -6.00 -5.23 -8.73
C ALA A 168 -5.47 -6.06 -7.56
N GLY A 169 -4.37 -6.80 -7.77
CA GLY A 169 -3.76 -7.65 -6.75
C GLY A 169 -2.81 -6.89 -5.82
N ARG A 170 -2.16 -5.84 -6.33
CA ARG A 170 -1.21 -5.00 -5.58
C ARG A 170 -1.40 -3.53 -5.97
N PRO A 171 -2.50 -2.91 -5.50
CA PRO A 171 -2.84 -1.54 -5.85
C PRO A 171 -2.04 -0.52 -5.04
N VAL A 172 -1.56 0.53 -5.72
CA VAL A 172 -0.79 1.63 -5.12
C VAL A 172 -1.31 2.96 -5.64
N ILE A 173 -1.53 3.92 -4.76
CA ILE A 173 -1.77 5.33 -5.11
C ILE A 173 -0.55 6.15 -4.69
N VAL A 174 -0.04 6.96 -5.61
CA VAL A 174 0.98 7.98 -5.34
C VAL A 174 0.39 9.34 -5.68
N ALA A 175 0.10 10.17 -4.67
CA ALA A 175 -0.44 11.50 -4.86
C ALA A 175 0.68 12.55 -4.81
N LEU A 176 0.73 13.41 -5.83
CA LEU A 176 1.63 14.57 -5.92
C LEU A 176 0.78 15.83 -5.76
N LEU A 177 0.93 16.50 -4.63
CA LEU A 177 0.04 17.58 -4.22
C LEU A 177 0.80 18.90 -4.07
N SER A 178 0.07 19.98 -4.31
CA SER A 178 0.44 21.33 -3.93
C SER A 178 -0.47 21.81 -2.80
N GLU A 179 -0.03 22.83 -2.08
CA GLU A 179 -0.84 23.44 -1.03
C GLU A 179 -1.86 24.42 -1.62
N GLY A 180 -3.10 23.96 -1.75
CA GLY A 180 -4.21 24.70 -2.30
C GLY A 180 -5.56 24.27 -1.70
N PRO A 181 -6.67 24.91 -2.14
CA PRO A 181 -8.00 24.55 -1.64
C PRO A 181 -8.40 23.15 -2.11
N GLU A 182 -8.91 22.34 -1.18
CA GLU A 182 -9.60 21.08 -1.45
C GLU A 182 -11.07 21.38 -1.75
N LEU A 183 -11.59 20.85 -2.85
CA LEU A 183 -12.96 21.08 -3.30
C LEU A 183 -13.84 19.83 -3.26
N SER A 184 -13.29 18.67 -2.90
CA SER A 184 -14.10 17.46 -2.70
C SER A 184 -14.97 17.62 -1.47
N ASN A 185 -16.27 17.40 -1.60
CA ASN A 185 -17.20 17.36 -0.48
C ASN A 185 -17.26 15.92 0.10
N ARG A 186 -16.18 15.50 0.79
CA ARG A 186 -16.01 14.15 1.34
C ARG A 186 -15.51 14.21 2.77
N GLN A 187 -16.04 13.32 3.61
CA GLN A 187 -15.51 13.08 4.94
C GLN A 187 -14.36 12.07 4.88
N HIS A 188 -13.40 12.16 5.79
CA HIS A 188 -12.20 11.31 5.81
C HIS A 188 -12.54 9.81 5.87
N ASP A 189 -13.56 9.38 6.61
CA ASP A 189 -13.97 7.98 6.70
C ASP A 189 -14.41 7.41 5.34
N GLN A 190 -15.09 8.23 4.52
CA GLN A 190 -15.50 7.83 3.17
C GLN A 190 -14.31 7.58 2.24
N VAL A 191 -13.14 8.14 2.57
CA VAL A 191 -11.89 7.97 1.82
C VAL A 191 -11.07 6.81 2.36
N LEU A 192 -11.00 6.67 3.69
CA LEU A 192 -10.21 5.62 4.34
C LEU A 192 -10.81 4.22 4.12
N GLU A 193 -12.13 4.10 4.12
CA GLU A 193 -12.79 2.81 3.93
C GLU A 193 -12.43 2.14 2.59
N PRO A 194 -12.59 2.76 1.40
CA PRO A 194 -12.23 2.12 0.14
C PRO A 194 -10.71 1.83 0.01
N LEU A 195 -9.84 2.62 0.63
CA LEU A 195 -8.40 2.34 0.69
C LEU A 195 -8.12 1.05 1.48
N ARG A 196 -8.71 0.93 2.68
CA ARG A 196 -8.55 -0.24 3.55
C ARG A 196 -9.16 -1.49 2.94
N ALA A 197 -10.42 -1.40 2.51
CA ALA A 197 -11.13 -2.52 1.88
C ALA A 197 -10.51 -2.99 0.56
N GLY A 198 -9.84 -2.08 -0.15
CA GLY A 198 -9.10 -2.37 -1.38
C GLY A 198 -7.67 -2.83 -1.16
N HIS A 199 -7.15 -2.81 0.07
CA HIS A 199 -5.73 -3.03 0.40
C HIS A 199 -4.80 -2.14 -0.44
N VAL A 200 -5.18 -0.87 -0.61
CA VAL A 200 -4.47 0.10 -1.45
C VAL A 200 -3.38 0.78 -0.64
N ALA A 201 -2.12 0.62 -1.01
CA ALA A 201 -1.03 1.41 -0.45
C ALA A 201 -1.16 2.87 -0.89
N PHE A 202 -1.22 3.82 0.06
CA PHE A 202 -1.37 5.23 -0.25
C PHE A 202 -0.11 6.02 0.14
N HIS A 203 0.59 6.53 -0.87
CA HIS A 203 1.75 7.41 -0.71
C HIS A 203 1.38 8.82 -1.16
N VAL A 204 1.91 9.81 -0.45
CA VAL A 204 1.68 11.21 -0.79
C VAL A 204 2.94 12.04 -0.64
N ILE A 205 3.19 12.90 -1.61
CA ILE A 205 4.24 13.91 -1.61
C ILE A 205 3.55 15.26 -1.76
N THR A 206 3.65 16.10 -0.72
CA THR A 206 3.11 17.47 -0.74
C THR A 206 4.27 18.44 -0.97
N MET A 207 4.07 19.39 -1.89
CA MET A 207 5.05 20.41 -2.25
C MET A 207 4.56 21.79 -1.83
N GLY A 208 5.42 22.55 -1.16
CA GLY A 208 5.12 23.89 -0.68
C GLY A 208 4.92 23.96 0.84
N HIS A 209 4.45 25.11 1.30
CA HIS A 209 4.20 25.34 2.72
C HIS A 209 2.77 24.92 3.07
N PRO A 210 2.54 24.27 4.23
CA PRO A 210 1.22 23.86 4.65
C PRO A 210 0.22 25.02 4.62
N SER A 211 -0.96 24.75 4.06
CA SER A 211 -2.04 25.73 4.01
C SER A 211 -2.63 25.97 5.41
N SER A 212 -2.85 27.23 5.76
CA SER A 212 -3.56 27.62 6.98
C SER A 212 -5.09 27.65 6.82
N SER A 213 -5.62 27.08 5.74
CA SER A 213 -7.06 27.03 5.51
C SER A 213 -7.79 26.31 6.64
N LEU A 214 -8.84 26.92 7.14
CA LEU A 214 -9.70 26.38 8.21
C LEU A 214 -11.04 25.84 7.68
N SER A 215 -11.18 25.70 6.34
CA SER A 215 -12.39 25.11 5.76
C SER A 215 -12.57 23.65 6.21
N GLU A 216 -13.80 23.17 6.15
CA GLU A 216 -14.11 21.78 6.53
C GLU A 216 -13.40 20.81 5.57
N GLU A 217 -13.42 21.09 4.27
CA GLU A 217 -12.75 20.28 3.24
C GLU A 217 -11.24 20.19 3.47
N ALA A 218 -10.60 21.29 3.86
CA ALA A 218 -9.17 21.29 4.21
C ALA A 218 -8.87 20.45 5.46
N ARG A 219 -9.76 20.48 6.47
CA ARG A 219 -9.62 19.63 7.67
C ARG A 219 -9.76 18.15 7.32
N GLU A 220 -10.78 17.78 6.53
CA GLU A 220 -10.99 16.39 6.10
C GLU A 220 -9.82 15.90 5.25
N ARG A 221 -9.33 16.72 4.30
CA ARG A 221 -8.10 16.43 3.54
C ARG A 221 -6.91 16.17 4.46
N ASN A 222 -6.67 17.06 5.44
CA ASN A 222 -5.53 16.92 6.34
C ASN A 222 -5.62 15.64 7.19
N ARG A 223 -6.82 15.26 7.66
CA ARG A 223 -7.03 13.97 8.34
C ARG A 223 -6.68 12.79 7.44
N VAL A 224 -7.13 12.79 6.18
CA VAL A 224 -6.77 11.75 5.22
C VAL A 224 -5.27 11.70 5.00
N LEU A 225 -4.60 12.84 4.83
CA LEU A 225 -3.15 12.89 4.63
C LEU A 225 -2.36 12.38 5.85
N ASP A 226 -2.90 12.54 7.06
CA ASP A 226 -2.28 12.05 8.28
C ASP A 226 -2.53 10.54 8.51
N GLU A 227 -3.73 10.07 8.27
CA GLU A 227 -4.14 8.71 8.62
C GLU A 227 -3.90 7.72 7.49
N ALA A 228 -4.27 8.05 6.23
CA ALA A 228 -4.27 7.10 5.14
C ALA A 228 -2.89 6.46 4.88
N PRO A 229 -1.77 7.21 4.81
CA PRO A 229 -0.47 6.59 4.61
C PRO A 229 -0.13 5.58 5.70
N ARG A 230 -0.37 5.92 6.97
CA ARG A 230 -0.06 5.04 8.11
C ARG A 230 -0.97 3.81 8.15
N ALA A 231 -2.25 3.99 7.81
CA ALA A 231 -3.25 2.91 7.83
C ALA A 231 -3.08 1.91 6.68
N THR A 232 -2.40 2.30 5.60
CA THR A 232 -2.28 1.52 4.37
C THR A 232 -0.85 1.07 4.06
N GLY A 233 0.11 1.33 4.94
CA GLY A 233 1.52 0.97 4.74
C GLY A 233 2.29 1.87 3.77
N GLY A 234 1.69 2.99 3.34
CA GLY A 234 2.36 4.00 2.54
C GLY A 234 3.14 5.01 3.36
N ARG A 235 3.45 6.16 2.75
CA ARG A 235 4.21 7.23 3.43
C ARG A 235 3.75 8.62 2.99
N ARG A 236 3.89 9.58 3.90
CA ARG A 236 3.72 11.01 3.65
C ARG A 236 5.07 11.70 3.64
N GLU A 237 5.32 12.49 2.62
CA GLU A 237 6.50 13.35 2.48
C GLU A 237 6.06 14.79 2.26
N GLU A 238 6.74 15.72 2.91
CA GLU A 238 6.52 17.15 2.74
C GLU A 238 7.80 17.79 2.20
N LEU A 239 7.70 18.43 1.05
CA LEU A 239 8.81 19.08 0.38
C LEU A 239 8.64 20.59 0.45
N LEU A 240 9.54 21.26 1.16
CA LEU A 240 9.60 22.72 1.19
C LEU A 240 9.99 23.32 -0.17
N THR A 241 10.66 22.54 -1.01
CA THR A 241 11.03 22.94 -2.38
C THR A 241 10.75 21.82 -3.36
N SER A 242 10.10 22.15 -4.47
CA SER A 242 9.78 21.21 -5.54
C SER A 242 11.02 20.65 -6.26
N MET A 243 12.20 21.26 -6.08
CA MET A 243 13.46 20.74 -6.63
C MET A 243 13.82 19.36 -6.07
N ALA A 244 13.38 19.03 -4.84
CA ALA A 244 13.64 17.74 -4.21
C ALA A 244 12.74 16.61 -4.74
N LEU A 245 11.70 16.93 -5.55
CA LEU A 245 10.71 15.95 -6.02
C LEU A 245 11.34 14.77 -6.77
N GLY A 246 12.30 15.05 -7.67
CA GLY A 246 12.97 14.00 -8.45
C GLY A 246 13.67 12.97 -7.57
N ALA A 247 14.44 13.43 -6.58
CA ALA A 247 15.14 12.55 -5.64
C ALA A 247 14.14 11.73 -4.79
N LYS A 248 13.03 12.35 -4.35
CA LYS A 248 12.02 11.65 -3.55
C LYS A 248 11.22 10.62 -4.36
N LEU A 249 10.92 10.90 -5.61
CA LEU A 249 10.29 9.92 -6.51
C LEU A 249 11.23 8.76 -6.81
N THR A 250 12.53 9.01 -7.02
CA THR A 250 13.51 7.93 -7.17
C THR A 250 13.53 7.04 -5.92
N GLN A 251 13.62 7.63 -4.73
CA GLN A 251 13.58 6.90 -3.47
C GLN A 251 12.29 6.09 -3.30
N LEU A 252 11.13 6.65 -3.69
CA LEU A 252 9.86 5.93 -3.64
C LEU A 252 9.81 4.78 -4.66
N ALA A 253 10.35 4.97 -5.86
CA ALA A 253 10.43 3.90 -6.86
C ALA A 253 11.29 2.74 -6.35
N ASP A 254 12.45 3.04 -5.75
CA ASP A 254 13.33 2.04 -5.15
C ASP A 254 12.63 1.31 -3.99
N GLU A 255 11.91 2.02 -3.12
CA GLU A 255 11.11 1.43 -2.06
C GLU A 255 10.07 0.44 -2.62
N LEU A 256 9.27 0.85 -3.60
CA LEU A 256 8.19 0.05 -4.15
C LEU A 256 8.67 -1.21 -4.89
N THR A 257 9.84 -1.12 -5.56
CA THR A 257 10.42 -2.24 -6.32
C THR A 257 11.22 -3.22 -5.46
N HIS A 258 11.53 -2.87 -4.20
CA HIS A 258 12.31 -3.70 -3.27
C HIS A 258 11.51 -4.10 -2.02
N GLN A 259 10.19 -4.20 -2.13
CA GLN A 259 9.37 -4.69 -1.02
C GLN A 259 9.49 -6.20 -0.83
N TYR A 260 9.19 -6.63 0.38
CA TYR A 260 9.06 -8.04 0.75
C TYR A 260 7.60 -8.46 0.80
N LYS A 261 7.36 -9.72 0.49
CA LYS A 261 6.13 -10.42 0.83
C LYS A 261 6.37 -11.19 2.12
N VAL A 262 5.72 -10.73 3.17
CA VAL A 262 5.80 -11.31 4.51
C VAL A 262 4.56 -12.13 4.76
N THR A 263 4.71 -13.46 4.94
CA THR A 263 3.61 -14.37 5.27
C THR A 263 3.64 -14.69 6.77
N TYR A 264 2.51 -14.58 7.43
CA TYR A 264 2.38 -14.81 8.86
C TYR A 264 1.19 -15.71 9.20
N ALA A 265 1.25 -16.31 10.41
CA ALA A 265 0.21 -17.18 10.95
C ALA A 265 -0.96 -16.33 11.47
N HIS A 266 -2.16 -16.58 10.95
CA HIS A 266 -3.42 -15.99 11.44
C HIS A 266 -4.26 -17.07 12.12
N PRO A 267 -4.75 -16.87 13.35
CA PRO A 267 -5.63 -17.84 14.00
C PRO A 267 -6.99 -17.89 13.28
N PRO A 268 -7.67 -19.04 13.24
CA PRO A 268 -9.02 -19.12 12.73
C PRO A 268 -9.93 -18.28 13.64
N SER A 269 -10.31 -17.09 13.18
CA SER A 269 -11.19 -16.17 13.88
C SER A 269 -12.36 -15.78 12.97
N LEU A 270 -13.55 -15.71 13.56
CA LEU A 270 -14.74 -15.21 12.87
C LEU A 270 -14.72 -13.68 12.73
N ILE A 271 -13.96 -12.99 13.58
CA ILE A 271 -13.85 -11.54 13.59
C ILE A 271 -12.50 -11.18 12.96
N PRO A 272 -12.49 -10.47 11.82
CA PRO A 272 -11.25 -9.96 11.26
C PRO A 272 -10.55 -8.98 12.23
N PRO A 273 -9.22 -8.93 12.27
CA PRO A 273 -8.52 -7.94 13.07
C PRO A 273 -8.85 -6.52 12.56
N GLU A 274 -9.04 -5.60 13.49
CA GLU A 274 -9.26 -4.18 13.16
C GLU A 274 -7.99 -3.54 12.62
N ARG A 275 -6.83 -3.98 13.14
CA ARG A 275 -5.53 -3.42 12.80
C ARG A 275 -4.45 -4.48 12.67
N VAL A 276 -3.73 -4.42 11.54
CA VAL A 276 -2.51 -5.20 11.32
C VAL A 276 -1.33 -4.24 11.19
N THR A 277 -0.27 -4.50 11.94
CA THR A 277 0.96 -3.70 11.91
C THR A 277 2.16 -4.58 11.69
N VAL A 278 3.18 -4.03 11.03
CA VAL A 278 4.50 -4.65 10.91
C VAL A 278 5.56 -3.67 11.40
N ALA A 279 6.55 -4.19 12.10
CA ALA A 279 7.72 -3.45 12.54
C ALA A 279 8.99 -4.27 12.22
N ALA A 280 10.11 -3.60 12.07
CA ALA A 280 11.39 -4.27 12.00
C ALA A 280 11.87 -4.64 13.41
N ALA A 281 12.48 -5.82 13.54
CA ALA A 281 13.12 -6.26 14.79
C ALA A 281 14.52 -5.65 14.97
N ARG A 282 15.13 -5.13 13.88
CA ARG A 282 16.47 -4.51 13.92
C ARG A 282 16.39 -3.01 14.23
N PRO A 283 17.23 -2.46 15.12
CA PRO A 283 17.36 -1.03 15.32
C PRO A 283 17.78 -0.30 14.01
N GLY A 284 17.33 0.94 13.82
CA GLY A 284 17.65 1.73 12.62
C GLY A 284 16.97 1.27 11.35
N VAL A 285 15.99 0.35 11.45
CA VAL A 285 15.17 -0.12 10.34
C VAL A 285 13.71 0.27 10.56
N THR A 286 13.14 0.95 9.59
CA THR A 286 11.70 1.25 9.55
C THR A 286 10.99 0.24 8.66
N ALA A 287 9.92 -0.41 9.15
CA ALA A 287 9.08 -1.29 8.35
C ALA A 287 7.65 -0.75 8.26
N ARG A 288 7.07 -0.82 7.06
CA ARG A 288 5.66 -0.47 6.78
C ARG A 288 5.06 -1.54 5.90
N GLY A 289 3.81 -1.90 6.13
CA GLY A 289 3.18 -3.00 5.40
C GLY A 289 1.76 -2.70 4.96
N THR A 290 1.43 -3.20 3.78
CA THR A 290 0.09 -3.21 3.19
C THR A 290 -0.42 -4.64 3.17
N LEU A 291 -1.64 -4.88 3.67
CA LEU A 291 -2.26 -6.20 3.64
C LEU A 291 -2.39 -6.72 2.20
N ILE A 292 -2.11 -8.00 2.00
CA ILE A 292 -2.40 -8.68 0.75
C ILE A 292 -3.88 -9.11 0.77
N LYS A 293 -4.58 -8.83 -0.32
CA LYS A 293 -5.95 -9.30 -0.50
C LYS A 293 -5.98 -10.83 -0.50
N GLU A 294 -6.78 -11.41 0.38
CA GLU A 294 -7.00 -12.85 0.39
C GLU A 294 -7.63 -13.25 -0.94
N ASP A 295 -6.98 -14.16 -1.64
CA ASP A 295 -7.62 -14.85 -2.74
C ASP A 295 -8.65 -15.80 -2.10
N LYS A 296 -9.91 -15.36 -2.07
CA LYS A 296 -11.02 -16.26 -1.71
C LYS A 296 -11.06 -17.28 -2.84
N GLY A 297 -10.29 -18.37 -2.67
CA GLY A 297 -10.18 -19.46 -3.61
C GLY A 297 -11.57 -19.70 -4.20
N ARG A 298 -11.66 -19.64 -5.53
CA ARG A 298 -12.84 -20.16 -6.22
C ARG A 298 -13.04 -21.60 -5.75
N PRO A 299 -14.24 -21.95 -5.31
CA PRO A 299 -14.56 -23.32 -4.94
C PRO A 299 -14.32 -24.28 -6.11
#